data_2f4fed0db385580d8c8152b5f8519591
#
_entry.id   2f4fed0db385580d8c8152b5f8519591
#
_cell.length_a   1.000
_cell.length_b   1.000
_cell.length_c   1.000
_cell.angle_alpha   90.00
_cell.angle_beta   90.00
_cell.angle_gamma   90.00
#
_symmetry.space_group_name_H-M   'P 1'
#
loop_
_entity.id
_entity.type
_entity.pdbx_description
1 polymer ?
#
loop_
_entity_poly.entity_id
_entity_poly.type
_entity_poly.pdbx_seq_one_letter_code
_entity_poly.pdbx_strand_id
1 'polypeptide(L)'
;MQEQDWVPGQDLFIESFSPESRYGVVFEDDGEAAYFYAVERDSEGAGVRVLDALHIHESPGDEGQGSGGDDPRGGGAGAKPSPLKIVWSRDWLKCALVIDGYCHALFDFEAHGGYNINEFPPPNDFWSKGDRKLSDELIQKLF
;
A
#
# COMPACT_ATOMS: atom_id res chain seq x y z
N MET A 1 2.04 -13.99 -6.57
CA MET A 1 2.77 -12.77 -6.20
C MET A 1 2.84 -11.85 -7.40
N GLN A 2 2.67 -10.56 -7.18
CA GLN A 2 2.69 -9.57 -8.24
C GLN A 2 3.85 -8.62 -7.99
N GLU A 3 4.59 -8.33 -9.04
CA GLU A 3 5.79 -7.50 -8.91
C GLU A 3 5.84 -6.46 -10.00
N GLN A 4 6.28 -5.26 -9.66
CA GLN A 4 6.33 -4.13 -10.58
C GLN A 4 7.38 -3.15 -10.08
N ASP A 5 8.09 -2.50 -11.00
CA ASP A 5 8.97 -1.40 -10.62
C ASP A 5 8.14 -0.15 -10.39
N TRP A 6 8.49 0.57 -9.34
CA TRP A 6 7.77 1.77 -8.95
C TRP A 6 8.75 2.92 -8.80
N VAL A 7 8.42 4.04 -9.41
CA VAL A 7 9.16 5.30 -9.23
C VAL A 7 8.24 6.24 -8.48
N PRO A 8 8.55 6.55 -7.21
CA PRO A 8 7.67 7.42 -6.43
C PRO A 8 7.42 8.75 -7.12
N GLY A 9 6.16 9.15 -7.14
CA GLY A 9 5.73 10.37 -7.79
C GLY A 9 5.29 10.20 -9.23
N GLN A 10 5.42 9.00 -9.78
CA GLN A 10 4.92 8.70 -11.11
C GLN A 10 3.69 7.85 -11.01
N ASP A 11 2.72 8.15 -11.84
CA ASP A 11 1.44 7.42 -11.81
C ASP A 11 1.65 5.92 -11.93
N LEU A 12 1.03 5.19 -11.03
CA LEU A 12 1.06 3.74 -11.07
C LEU A 12 -0.19 3.20 -10.40
N PHE A 13 -0.80 2.23 -11.02
CA PHE A 13 -2.00 1.59 -10.48
C PHE A 13 -1.83 0.09 -10.62
N ILE A 14 -1.86 -0.62 -9.50
CA ILE A 14 -1.75 -2.07 -9.49
C ILE A 14 -2.85 -2.62 -8.61
N GLU A 15 -3.53 -3.65 -9.07
CA GLU A 15 -4.51 -4.32 -8.23
C GLU A 15 -4.22 -5.81 -8.21
N SER A 16 -4.57 -6.43 -7.10
CA SER A 16 -4.38 -7.87 -6.91
C SER A 16 -5.52 -8.39 -6.05
N PHE A 17 -6.22 -9.39 -6.55
CA PHE A 17 -7.37 -9.95 -5.84
C PHE A 17 -7.11 -11.39 -5.46
N SER A 18 -7.63 -11.76 -4.30
CA SER A 18 -7.59 -13.14 -3.85
C SER A 18 -8.43 -14.02 -4.79
N PRO A 19 -7.91 -15.17 -5.21
CA PRO A 19 -8.74 -16.12 -5.96
C PRO A 19 -9.73 -16.87 -5.07
N GLU A 20 -9.61 -16.73 -3.76
CA GLU A 20 -10.40 -17.50 -2.81
C GLU A 20 -11.51 -16.68 -2.17
N SER A 21 -11.51 -15.38 -2.36
CA SER A 21 -12.49 -14.51 -1.72
C SER A 21 -12.73 -13.28 -2.57
N ARG A 22 -13.56 -12.38 -2.07
CA ARG A 22 -13.80 -11.12 -2.76
C ARG A 22 -12.83 -10.02 -2.37
N TYR A 23 -11.88 -10.32 -1.51
CA TYR A 23 -10.93 -9.33 -1.04
C TYR A 23 -9.81 -9.10 -2.04
N GLY A 24 -9.32 -7.89 -2.04
CA GLY A 24 -8.18 -7.54 -2.87
C GLY A 24 -7.49 -6.32 -2.32
N VAL A 25 -6.43 -5.93 -3.00
CA VAL A 25 -5.68 -4.74 -2.65
C VAL A 25 -5.41 -3.94 -3.91
N VAL A 26 -5.23 -2.64 -3.71
CA VAL A 26 -4.87 -1.71 -4.79
C VAL A 26 -3.72 -0.86 -4.28
N PHE A 27 -2.67 -0.76 -5.06
CA PHE A 27 -1.62 0.23 -4.82
C PHE A 27 -1.75 1.30 -5.89
N GLU A 28 -1.88 2.54 -5.46
CA GLU A 28 -2.01 3.64 -6.41
C GLU A 28 -1.12 4.80 -5.99
N ASP A 29 -0.31 5.26 -6.94
CA ASP A 29 0.44 6.51 -6.82
C ASP A 29 -0.15 7.44 -7.88
N ASP A 30 -0.78 8.52 -7.44
CA ASP A 30 -1.43 9.45 -8.36
C ASP A 30 -0.53 10.64 -8.71
N GLY A 31 0.73 10.55 -8.36
CA GLY A 31 1.69 11.61 -8.59
C GLY A 31 1.90 12.51 -7.39
N GLU A 32 0.94 12.54 -6.48
CA GLU A 32 1.05 13.34 -5.27
C GLU A 32 1.23 12.49 -4.04
N ALA A 33 0.52 11.37 -3.98
CA ALA A 33 0.62 10.46 -2.85
C ALA A 33 0.37 9.05 -3.30
N ALA A 34 0.96 8.11 -2.59
CA ALA A 34 0.76 6.70 -2.85
C ALA A 34 0.06 6.07 -1.66
N TYR A 35 -0.94 5.26 -1.95
CA TYR A 35 -1.73 4.57 -0.94
C TYR A 35 -1.89 3.11 -1.29
N PHE A 36 -2.03 2.30 -0.27
CA PHE A 36 -2.32 0.88 -0.39
C PHE A 36 -3.70 0.66 0.20
N TYR A 37 -4.62 0.18 -0.62
CA TYR A 37 -6.03 0.06 -0.22
C TYR A 37 -6.42 -1.40 -0.07
N ALA A 38 -7.24 -1.66 0.94
CA ALA A 38 -7.94 -2.92 1.05
C ALA A 38 -9.31 -2.73 0.41
N VAL A 39 -9.70 -3.64 -0.46
CA VAL A 39 -10.96 -3.52 -1.18
C VAL A 39 -11.71 -4.84 -1.18
N GLU A 40 -12.99 -4.76 -1.46
CA GLU A 40 -13.84 -5.93 -1.56
C GLU A 40 -14.71 -5.78 -2.80
N ARG A 41 -14.74 -6.79 -3.65
CA ARG A 41 -15.66 -6.80 -4.79
C ARG A 41 -17.06 -6.98 -4.28
N ASP A 42 -18.01 -6.27 -4.89
CA ASP A 42 -19.38 -6.51 -4.47
C ASP A 42 -19.85 -7.88 -5.01
N SER A 43 -20.96 -8.34 -4.47
CA SER A 43 -21.41 -9.69 -4.76
C SER A 43 -21.80 -9.89 -6.23
N GLU A 44 -22.08 -8.82 -6.94
CA GLU A 44 -22.46 -8.89 -8.34
C GLU A 44 -21.29 -8.62 -9.26
N GLY A 45 -20.14 -8.29 -8.72
CA GLY A 45 -18.98 -8.03 -9.52
C GLY A 45 -18.99 -6.69 -10.24
N ALA A 46 -19.94 -5.83 -9.92
CA ALA A 46 -20.09 -4.58 -10.63
C ALA A 46 -19.14 -3.50 -10.16
N GLY A 47 -18.52 -3.66 -9.00
CA GLY A 47 -17.60 -2.66 -8.50
C GLY A 47 -16.87 -3.15 -7.28
N VAL A 48 -16.08 -2.26 -6.70
CA VAL A 48 -15.34 -2.57 -5.50
C VAL A 48 -15.64 -1.53 -4.43
N ARG A 49 -15.58 -1.95 -3.20
CA ARG A 49 -15.72 -1.07 -2.05
C ARG A 49 -14.39 -0.98 -1.33
N VAL A 50 -13.97 0.23 -1.01
CA VAL A 50 -12.74 0.42 -0.26
C VAL A 50 -13.02 0.16 1.21
N LEU A 51 -12.26 -0.76 1.80
CA LEU A 51 -12.41 -1.12 3.20
C LEU A 51 -11.48 -0.30 4.08
N ASP A 52 -10.30 0.02 3.58
CA ASP A 52 -9.29 0.73 4.37
C ASP A 52 -8.23 1.26 3.43
N ALA A 53 -7.46 2.25 3.91
CA ALA A 53 -6.38 2.86 3.13
C ALA A 53 -5.19 3.05 4.05
N LEU A 54 -4.01 2.75 3.53
CA LEU A 54 -2.75 2.94 4.27
C LEU A 54 -1.86 3.85 3.45
N HIS A 55 -1.39 4.92 4.06
CA HIS A 55 -0.51 5.87 3.39
C HIS A 55 0.87 5.26 3.23
N ILE A 56 1.43 5.34 2.03
CA ILE A 56 2.73 4.76 1.72
C ILE A 56 3.77 5.85 1.47
N HIS A 57 3.43 6.84 0.67
CA HIS A 57 4.40 7.83 0.25
C HIS A 57 3.69 9.11 -0.12
N GLU A 58 4.33 10.23 0.15
CA GLU A 58 3.82 11.52 -0.27
C GLU A 58 4.94 12.24 -1.01
N SER A 59 4.64 12.67 -2.21
CA SER A 59 5.62 13.40 -2.98
C SER A 59 5.82 14.78 -2.38
N PRO A 60 7.04 15.32 -2.42
CA PRO A 60 7.26 16.67 -1.91
C PRO A 60 6.44 17.63 -2.75
N GLY A 61 5.60 18.37 -2.16
CA GLY A 61 4.75 19.27 -2.89
C GLY A 61 5.51 20.47 -3.43
N ASP A 62 4.75 21.42 -3.94
CA ASP A 62 5.34 22.62 -4.50
C ASP A 62 6.15 23.38 -3.48
N GLU A 63 5.72 23.37 -2.27
CA GLU A 63 6.45 24.08 -1.24
C GLU A 63 7.82 23.48 -1.01
N GLY A 64 7.98 22.20 -1.30
CA GLY A 64 9.27 21.58 -1.18
C GLY A 64 10.16 21.89 -2.36
N GLN A 65 9.62 22.38 -3.39
CA GLN A 65 10.35 22.65 -4.61
C GLN A 65 11.35 23.74 -4.47
N GLY A 66 11.00 24.74 -3.71
CA GLY A 66 11.86 25.89 -3.66
C GLY A 66 13.27 25.53 -3.34
N SER A 67 13.46 24.64 -2.41
CA SER A 67 14.79 24.23 -2.05
C SER A 67 15.16 22.91 -2.67
N GLY A 68 14.19 22.08 -2.92
CA GLY A 68 14.47 20.75 -3.38
C GLY A 68 14.82 20.70 -4.85
N GLY A 69 14.50 21.72 -5.57
CA GLY A 69 14.70 21.69 -6.99
C GLY A 69 16.14 21.53 -7.41
N ASP A 70 17.03 21.87 -6.54
CA ASP A 70 18.45 21.77 -6.85
C ASP A 70 19.01 20.40 -6.64
N ASP A 71 18.32 19.58 -5.91
CA ASP A 71 18.85 18.27 -5.60
C ASP A 71 18.79 17.39 -6.85
N PRO A 72 19.93 17.01 -7.39
CA PRO A 72 19.92 16.18 -8.59
C PRO A 72 19.29 14.83 -8.38
N ARG A 73 19.13 14.41 -7.16
CA ARG A 73 18.47 13.15 -6.85
C ARG A 73 16.99 13.34 -6.64
N GLY A 74 16.57 14.56 -6.46
CA GLY A 74 15.17 14.84 -6.28
C GLY A 74 14.49 14.88 -7.62
N GLY A 75 13.25 14.65 -7.64
CA GLY A 75 12.52 14.66 -8.86
C GLY A 75 12.70 13.38 -9.64
N GLY A 76 11.88 13.23 -10.62
CA GLY A 76 11.78 11.98 -11.32
C GLY A 76 12.97 11.62 -12.15
N ALA A 77 13.66 12.60 -12.67
CA ALA A 77 14.72 12.32 -13.62
C ALA A 77 15.83 11.49 -13.02
N GLY A 78 16.12 11.69 -11.75
CA GLY A 78 17.17 10.95 -11.11
C GLY A 78 16.72 9.80 -10.25
N ALA A 79 15.42 9.60 -10.15
CA ALA A 79 14.91 8.59 -9.25
C ALA A 79 15.08 7.20 -9.84
N LYS A 80 15.49 6.26 -9.02
CA LYS A 80 15.62 4.89 -9.43
C LYS A 80 14.32 4.15 -9.13
N PRO A 81 13.91 3.24 -10.02
CA PRO A 81 12.75 2.40 -9.71
C PRO A 81 13.03 1.53 -8.50
N SER A 82 12.02 1.33 -7.70
CA SER A 82 12.08 0.42 -6.56
C SER A 82 11.24 -0.80 -6.89
N PRO A 83 11.76 -2.01 -6.63
CA PRO A 83 10.92 -3.19 -6.83
C PRO A 83 9.81 -3.20 -5.78
N LEU A 84 8.60 -3.32 -6.26
CA LEU A 84 7.40 -3.32 -5.44
C LEU A 84 6.70 -4.64 -5.63
N LYS A 85 6.38 -5.32 -4.56
CA LYS A 85 5.74 -6.63 -4.61
C LYS A 85 4.48 -6.64 -3.76
N ILE A 86 3.47 -7.32 -4.25
CA ILE A 86 2.27 -7.60 -3.47
C ILE A 86 2.28 -9.09 -3.19
N VAL A 87 2.30 -9.43 -1.90
CA VAL A 87 2.48 -10.81 -1.45
C VAL A 87 1.30 -11.21 -0.59
N TRP A 88 0.64 -12.30 -0.97
CA TRP A 88 -0.47 -12.85 -0.20
C TRP A 88 0.01 -13.98 0.70
N SER A 89 -0.65 -14.16 1.83
CA SER A 89 -0.43 -15.32 2.68
C SER A 89 -1.05 -16.56 2.02
N ARG A 90 -0.72 -17.73 2.57
CA ARG A 90 -1.23 -18.97 2.01
C ARG A 90 -2.73 -19.06 2.02
N ASP A 91 -3.36 -18.53 3.06
CA ASP A 91 -4.82 -18.60 3.19
C ASP A 91 -5.52 -17.48 2.43
N TRP A 92 -4.76 -16.60 1.79
CA TRP A 92 -5.29 -15.47 1.02
C TRP A 92 -6.08 -14.48 1.87
N LEU A 93 -5.80 -14.45 3.18
CA LEU A 93 -6.46 -13.52 4.09
C LEU A 93 -5.54 -12.44 4.61
N LYS A 94 -4.27 -12.48 4.27
CA LYS A 94 -3.32 -11.42 4.60
C LYS A 94 -2.57 -11.04 3.33
N CYS A 95 -2.29 -9.75 3.19
CA CYS A 95 -1.62 -9.26 2.00
C CYS A 95 -0.65 -8.16 2.37
N ALA A 96 0.58 -8.28 1.91
CA ALA A 96 1.64 -7.33 2.25
C ALA A 96 2.14 -6.59 1.02
N LEU A 97 2.51 -5.34 1.22
CA LEU A 97 3.18 -4.52 0.23
C LEU A 97 4.64 -4.44 0.60
N VAL A 98 5.50 -4.98 -0.25
CA VAL A 98 6.94 -5.03 -0.01
C VAL A 98 7.62 -4.13 -1.04
N ILE A 99 8.42 -3.18 -0.56
CA ILE A 99 9.13 -2.24 -1.43
C ILE A 99 10.60 -2.31 -1.04
N ASP A 100 11.46 -2.54 -2.03
CA ASP A 100 12.90 -2.68 -1.80
C ASP A 100 13.23 -3.75 -0.76
N GLY A 101 12.43 -4.81 -0.74
CA GLY A 101 12.67 -5.90 0.19
C GLY A 101 12.14 -5.69 1.59
N TYR A 102 11.48 -4.56 1.85
CA TYR A 102 10.92 -4.26 3.16
C TYR A 102 9.40 -4.18 3.09
N CYS A 103 8.74 -4.79 4.08
CA CYS A 103 7.31 -4.67 4.18
C CYS A 103 6.95 -3.27 4.66
N HIS A 104 6.20 -2.54 3.84
CA HIS A 104 5.78 -1.18 4.15
C HIS A 104 4.36 -1.13 4.67
N ALA A 105 3.55 -2.12 4.35
CA ALA A 105 2.16 -2.16 4.76
C ALA A 105 1.63 -3.57 4.62
N LEU A 106 0.62 -3.89 5.42
CA LEU A 106 -0.07 -5.15 5.24
C LEU A 106 -1.50 -5.04 5.75
N PHE A 107 -2.36 -5.83 5.16
CA PHE A 107 -3.73 -5.97 5.60
C PHE A 107 -3.99 -7.38 6.08
N ASP A 108 -4.74 -7.47 7.18
CA ASP A 108 -5.24 -8.73 7.71
C ASP A 108 -6.75 -8.71 7.53
N PHE A 109 -7.23 -9.40 6.50
CA PHE A 109 -8.65 -9.40 6.19
C PHE A 109 -9.45 -10.22 7.18
N GLU A 110 -8.80 -11.16 7.85
CA GLU A 110 -9.46 -11.97 8.84
C GLU A 110 -9.76 -11.18 10.11
N ALA A 111 -8.80 -10.41 10.57
CA ALA A 111 -8.94 -9.64 11.79
C ALA A 111 -9.42 -8.22 11.55
N HIS A 112 -9.57 -7.81 10.28
CA HIS A 112 -9.95 -6.46 9.92
C HIS A 112 -8.93 -5.44 10.42
N GLY A 113 -7.67 -5.66 10.08
CA GLY A 113 -6.60 -4.77 10.49
C GLY A 113 -5.75 -4.33 9.31
N GLY A 114 -5.23 -3.12 9.39
CA GLY A 114 -4.27 -2.62 8.43
C GLY A 114 -3.12 -1.96 9.17
N TYR A 115 -1.90 -2.20 8.70
CA TYR A 115 -0.70 -1.76 9.40
C TYR A 115 0.29 -1.19 8.40
N ASN A 116 0.91 -0.07 8.75
CA ASN A 116 1.92 0.53 7.88
C ASN A 116 2.96 1.26 8.71
N ILE A 117 4.05 1.64 8.05
CA ILE A 117 5.19 2.21 8.75
C ILE A 117 4.85 3.51 9.46
N ASN A 118 4.12 4.41 8.79
CA ASN A 118 3.82 5.71 9.38
C ASN A 118 2.53 5.73 10.17
N GLU A 119 1.81 4.61 10.24
CA GLU A 119 0.59 4.47 11.02
C GLU A 119 -0.51 5.47 10.65
N PHE A 120 -0.53 5.89 9.41
CA PHE A 120 -1.47 6.89 8.94
C PHE A 120 -2.21 6.37 7.70
N PRO A 121 -3.49 6.68 7.54
CA PRO A 121 -4.37 7.43 8.45
C PRO A 121 -4.83 6.56 9.61
N PRO A 122 -5.45 7.14 10.61
CA PRO A 122 -5.99 6.34 11.73
C PRO A 122 -6.99 5.31 11.22
N PRO A 123 -7.19 4.21 11.94
CA PRO A 123 -8.19 3.23 11.55
C PRO A 123 -9.57 3.89 11.43
N ASN A 124 -10.34 3.39 10.47
CA ASN A 124 -11.62 4.03 10.15
C ASN A 124 -12.77 3.58 11.02
N ASP A 125 -12.57 2.54 11.83
CA ASP A 125 -13.53 2.02 12.80
C ASP A 125 -14.76 1.33 12.22
N PHE A 126 -15.05 1.50 10.94
CA PHE A 126 -16.13 0.71 10.37
C PHE A 126 -15.64 -0.65 9.88
N TRP A 127 -14.37 -0.76 9.52
CA TRP A 127 -13.75 -2.02 9.11
C TRP A 127 -12.44 -2.26 9.85
N SER A 128 -11.52 -1.29 9.83
CA SER A 128 -10.22 -1.45 10.47
C SER A 128 -10.24 -0.90 11.88
N LYS A 129 -9.66 -1.65 12.81
CA LYS A 129 -9.68 -1.34 14.22
C LYS A 129 -8.31 -1.58 14.81
N GLY A 130 -8.09 -1.06 16.03
CA GLY A 130 -6.82 -1.22 16.69
C GLY A 130 -5.78 -0.26 16.19
N ASP A 131 -4.53 -0.47 16.59
CA ASP A 131 -3.49 0.42 16.10
C ASP A 131 -2.92 -0.10 14.78
N ARG A 132 -2.13 0.74 14.14
CA ARG A 132 -1.55 0.42 12.84
C ARG A 132 -0.06 0.10 12.91
N LYS A 133 0.42 -0.25 14.06
CA LYS A 133 1.85 -0.44 14.24
C LYS A 133 2.34 -1.68 13.51
N LEU A 134 3.19 -1.47 12.54
CA LEU A 134 3.81 -2.54 11.79
C LEU A 134 5.10 -2.96 12.48
N SER A 135 5.29 -4.26 12.68
CA SER A 135 6.49 -4.76 13.34
C SER A 135 6.91 -6.06 12.66
N ASP A 136 8.18 -6.41 12.85
CA ASP A 136 8.68 -7.68 12.33
C ASP A 136 7.95 -8.86 12.95
N GLU A 137 7.63 -8.75 14.22
CA GLU A 137 6.89 -9.81 14.90
C GLU A 137 5.53 -10.02 14.29
N LEU A 138 4.84 -8.95 13.97
CA LEU A 138 3.55 -9.04 13.34
C LEU A 138 3.65 -9.68 11.96
N ILE A 139 4.64 -9.26 11.19
CA ILE A 139 4.86 -9.80 9.85
C ILE A 139 5.09 -11.29 9.93
N GLN A 140 5.94 -11.74 10.84
CA GLN A 140 6.24 -13.16 11.00
C GLN A 140 5.02 -13.94 11.45
N LYS A 141 4.19 -13.32 12.29
CA LYS A 141 3.00 -14.00 12.78
C LYS A 141 1.98 -14.22 11.68
N LEU A 142 1.84 -13.26 10.77
CA LEU A 142 0.81 -13.31 9.75
C LEU A 142 1.26 -14.00 8.46
N PHE A 143 2.55 -14.10 8.25
CA PHE A 143 3.12 -14.74 7.08
C PHE A 143 4.14 -15.82 7.47
#